data_ab82cc336a0af570b4c35fab9be89a08
#
_entry.id   ab82cc336a0af570b4c35fab9be89a08
#
_cell.length_a   1.000
_cell.length_b   1.000
_cell.length_c   1.000
_cell.angle_alpha   90.00
_cell.angle_beta   90.00
_cell.angle_gamma   90.00
#
_symmetry.space_group_name_H-M   'P 1'
#
loop_
_entity.id
_entity.type
_entity.pdbx_description
1 polymer ?
#
loop_
_entity_poly.entity_id
_entity_poly.type
_entity_poly.pdbx_seq_one_letter_code
_entity_poly.pdbx_strand_id
1 'polypeptide(L)'
;MTFVNKRFFEAFVALFAFFMLQTESLVIAQETGSHVHGLTELNIVVVNRDLQIEFVSPAINLLGFERESTSPEETELLNEVVSKLQTAKWLLGNTLDSCQMSTPVFEAPSFGGHEEHEDHEDHEDHEDHEGHEGHEDEFETHADFRVQYLFNCLSAPPAEIVVTAFDHFNGIEEISARWIVGRQQGLSQLTRGDTVIRTD
;
A
#
# COMPACT_ATOMS: atom_id res chain seq x y z
N MET A 1 25.78 -58.81 2.99
CA MET A 1 25.20 -58.25 4.23
C MET A 1 26.10 -57.12 4.63
N THR A 2 25.76 -55.88 4.27
CA THR A 2 26.52 -54.65 4.54
C THR A 2 26.09 -54.09 5.88
N PHE A 3 26.96 -54.13 6.85
CA PHE A 3 26.75 -53.49 8.15
C PHE A 3 26.78 -51.96 7.98
N VAL A 4 25.62 -51.31 7.93
CA VAL A 4 25.50 -49.86 8.06
C VAL A 4 25.95 -49.50 9.51
N ASN A 5 26.98 -48.68 9.60
CA ASN A 5 27.60 -48.32 10.86
C ASN A 5 26.59 -47.48 11.70
N LYS A 6 26.09 -48.06 12.79
CA LYS A 6 25.08 -47.49 13.69
C LYS A 6 25.41 -46.04 14.12
N ARG A 7 26.69 -45.72 14.28
CA ARG A 7 27.16 -44.36 14.62
C ARG A 7 26.93 -43.34 13.51
N PHE A 8 26.96 -43.76 12.22
CA PHE A 8 26.67 -42.88 11.09
C PHE A 8 25.18 -42.56 11.01
N PHE A 9 24.33 -43.53 11.34
CA PHE A 9 22.89 -43.34 11.34
C PHE A 9 22.44 -42.40 12.50
N GLU A 10 23.00 -42.57 13.71
CA GLU A 10 22.71 -41.69 14.85
C GLU A 10 23.17 -40.26 14.64
N ALA A 11 24.33 -40.05 14.00
CA ALA A 11 24.82 -38.72 13.64
C ALA A 11 23.94 -38.04 12.56
N PHE A 12 23.45 -38.81 11.58
CA PHE A 12 22.58 -38.28 10.54
C PHE A 12 21.19 -37.88 11.06
N VAL A 13 20.62 -38.68 11.97
CA VAL A 13 19.34 -38.38 12.63
C VAL A 13 19.46 -37.14 13.53
N ALA A 14 20.58 -36.99 14.25
CA ALA A 14 20.81 -35.82 15.09
C ALA A 14 20.98 -34.53 14.27
N LEU A 15 21.68 -34.61 13.13
CA LEU A 15 21.86 -33.48 12.21
C LEU A 15 20.55 -33.06 11.54
N PHE A 16 19.71 -34.05 11.16
CA PHE A 16 18.42 -33.78 10.57
C PHE A 16 17.41 -33.21 11.57
N ALA A 17 17.43 -33.67 12.82
CA ALA A 17 16.61 -33.10 13.89
C ALA A 17 17.00 -31.66 14.25
N PHE A 18 18.30 -31.32 14.18
CA PHE A 18 18.77 -29.94 14.40
C PHE A 18 18.37 -29.00 13.27
N PHE A 19 18.28 -29.48 12.03
CA PHE A 19 17.85 -28.67 10.87
C PHE A 19 16.35 -28.37 10.89
N MET A 20 15.54 -29.22 11.52
CA MET A 20 14.08 -29.01 11.62
C MET A 20 13.66 -28.05 12.75
N LEU A 21 14.59 -27.62 13.63
CA LEU A 21 14.28 -26.67 14.70
C LEU A 21 14.44 -25.19 14.29
N GLN A 22 14.88 -24.92 13.06
CA GLN A 22 14.93 -23.56 12.54
C GLN A 22 13.68 -23.25 11.70
N THR A 23 12.50 -23.36 12.28
CA THR A 23 11.35 -22.65 11.77
C THR A 23 11.48 -21.20 12.17
N GLU A 24 12.22 -20.43 11.37
CA GLU A 24 12.12 -18.98 11.45
C GLU A 24 10.65 -18.62 11.17
N SER A 25 9.96 -18.20 12.21
CA SER A 25 8.66 -17.58 12.06
C SER A 25 8.89 -16.32 11.23
N LEU A 26 8.51 -16.37 9.96
CA LEU A 26 8.31 -15.16 9.18
C LEU A 26 7.21 -14.37 9.91
N VAL A 27 7.62 -13.48 10.80
CA VAL A 27 6.76 -12.42 11.30
C VAL A 27 6.52 -11.53 10.08
N ILE A 28 5.42 -11.78 9.38
CA ILE A 28 4.85 -10.80 8.49
C ILE A 28 4.41 -9.69 9.44
N ALA A 29 5.22 -8.65 9.55
CA ALA A 29 4.78 -7.40 10.13
C ALA A 29 3.66 -6.93 9.20
N GLN A 30 2.42 -7.17 9.61
CA GLN A 30 1.27 -6.49 9.07
C GLN A 30 1.45 -5.05 9.54
N GLU A 31 1.94 -4.18 8.66
CA GLU A 31 1.94 -2.75 8.92
C GLU A 31 0.48 -2.32 9.02
N THR A 32 -0.05 -2.30 10.23
CA THR A 32 -1.21 -1.51 10.57
C THR A 32 -0.74 -0.06 10.56
N GLY A 33 -0.55 0.48 9.35
CA GLY A 33 -0.11 1.84 9.17
C GLY A 33 -1.23 2.79 9.53
N SER A 34 -1.13 3.43 10.68
CA SER A 34 -1.85 4.69 10.88
C SER A 34 -1.35 5.63 9.78
N HIS A 35 -2.23 5.98 8.83
CA HIS A 35 -1.87 6.94 7.79
C HIS A 35 -1.64 8.31 8.41
N VAL A 36 -0.62 8.98 7.92
CA VAL A 36 -0.28 10.33 8.34
C VAL A 36 -0.81 11.29 7.28
N HIS A 37 -1.68 12.21 7.68
CA HIS A 37 -2.18 13.25 6.78
C HIS A 37 -1.02 14.07 6.22
N GLY A 38 -1.06 14.37 4.94
CA GLY A 38 0.02 15.03 4.21
C GLY A 38 1.08 14.09 3.65
N LEU A 39 1.24 12.88 4.20
CA LEU A 39 2.21 11.89 3.74
C LEU A 39 1.58 10.93 2.70
N THR A 40 2.33 10.65 1.66
CA THR A 40 1.98 9.71 0.59
C THR A 40 3.15 8.75 0.37
N GLU A 41 2.86 7.49 0.07
CA GLU A 41 3.87 6.50 -0.29
C GLU A 41 3.92 6.27 -1.79
N LEU A 42 5.14 6.15 -2.32
CA LEU A 42 5.40 5.85 -3.72
C LEU A 42 6.44 4.74 -3.82
N ASN A 43 6.07 3.60 -4.36
CA ASN A 43 6.98 2.48 -4.58
C ASN A 43 7.24 2.32 -6.08
N ILE A 44 8.51 2.30 -6.50
CA ILE A 44 8.92 2.21 -7.91
C ILE A 44 9.86 1.03 -8.08
N VAL A 45 9.54 0.13 -9.00
CA VAL A 45 10.38 -1.01 -9.35
C VAL A 45 10.64 -1.01 -10.85
N VAL A 46 11.91 -0.99 -11.24
CA VAL A 46 12.35 -1.06 -12.64
C VAL A 46 13.19 -2.31 -12.86
N VAL A 47 12.73 -3.18 -13.74
CA VAL A 47 13.46 -4.38 -14.19
C VAL A 47 13.56 -4.36 -15.71
N ASN A 48 14.74 -4.12 -16.24
CA ASN A 48 14.98 -3.93 -17.68
C ASN A 48 14.15 -2.78 -18.26
N ARG A 49 13.03 -3.08 -18.92
CA ARG A 49 12.10 -2.12 -19.54
C ARG A 49 10.71 -2.14 -18.87
N ASP A 50 10.55 -3.01 -17.91
CA ASP A 50 9.31 -3.09 -17.15
C ASP A 50 9.41 -2.17 -15.93
N LEU A 51 8.39 -1.35 -15.75
CA LEU A 51 8.28 -0.43 -14.64
C LEU A 51 6.97 -0.69 -13.93
N GLN A 52 7.04 -0.90 -12.65
CA GLN A 52 5.89 -0.98 -11.74
C GLN A 52 5.93 0.21 -10.78
N ILE A 53 4.79 0.82 -10.59
CA ILE A 53 4.60 1.92 -9.65
C ILE A 53 3.39 1.58 -8.78
N GLU A 54 3.56 1.72 -7.47
CA GLU A 54 2.45 1.71 -6.51
C GLU A 54 2.41 3.06 -5.82
N PHE A 55 1.24 3.65 -5.79
CA PHE A 55 0.93 4.90 -5.11
C PHE A 55 -0.11 4.62 -4.03
N VAL A 56 0.17 5.03 -2.79
CA VAL A 56 -0.74 4.88 -1.64
C VAL A 56 -0.84 6.22 -0.93
N SER A 57 -2.05 6.70 -0.76
CA SER A 57 -2.30 8.00 -0.12
C SER A 57 -3.60 8.01 0.66
N PRO A 58 -3.62 8.56 1.87
CA PRO A 58 -4.85 8.86 2.59
C PRO A 58 -5.83 9.67 1.74
N ALA A 59 -7.11 9.37 1.85
CA ALA A 59 -8.15 10.04 1.08
C ALA A 59 -8.17 11.55 1.31
N ILE A 60 -7.88 12.00 2.53
CA ILE A 60 -7.81 13.42 2.87
C ILE A 60 -6.78 14.19 2.03
N ASN A 61 -5.66 13.56 1.64
CA ASN A 61 -4.65 14.21 0.82
C ASN A 61 -5.14 14.51 -0.60
N LEU A 62 -6.09 13.72 -1.10
CA LEU A 62 -6.60 13.82 -2.46
C LEU A 62 -7.99 14.50 -2.53
N LEU A 63 -8.84 14.25 -1.53
CA LEU A 63 -10.22 14.72 -1.47
C LEU A 63 -10.41 15.91 -0.51
N GLY A 64 -9.59 16.00 0.55
CA GLY A 64 -9.78 16.94 1.67
C GLY A 64 -10.71 16.39 2.75
N PHE A 65 -11.15 15.12 2.64
CA PHE A 65 -11.98 14.44 3.66
C PHE A 65 -11.73 12.92 3.64
N GLU A 66 -12.06 12.24 4.77
CA GLU A 66 -11.92 10.78 4.97
C GLU A 66 -13.24 10.19 5.47
N ARG A 67 -14.29 10.42 4.75
CA ARG A 67 -15.64 9.93 5.02
C ARG A 67 -16.37 9.73 3.70
N GLU A 68 -17.54 9.14 3.75
CA GLU A 68 -18.43 9.12 2.58
C GLU A 68 -18.78 10.55 2.14
N SER A 69 -18.93 10.70 0.82
CA SER A 69 -19.37 11.98 0.25
C SER A 69 -20.79 12.31 0.67
N THR A 70 -20.99 13.52 1.21
CA THR A 70 -22.29 13.98 1.76
C THR A 70 -22.99 14.99 0.86
N SER A 71 -22.36 15.39 -0.26
CA SER A 71 -22.92 16.33 -1.22
C SER A 71 -22.65 15.91 -2.66
N PRO A 72 -23.43 16.39 -3.63
CA PRO A 72 -23.16 16.17 -5.04
C PRO A 72 -21.78 16.66 -5.49
N GLU A 73 -21.31 17.77 -4.94
CA GLU A 73 -19.99 18.36 -5.22
C GLU A 73 -18.86 17.46 -4.73
N GLU A 74 -18.98 16.87 -3.54
CA GLU A 74 -18.00 15.90 -3.03
C GLU A 74 -18.01 14.61 -3.86
N THR A 75 -19.18 14.17 -4.30
CA THR A 75 -19.30 13.00 -5.20
C THR A 75 -18.64 13.27 -6.55
N GLU A 76 -18.80 14.46 -7.12
CA GLU A 76 -18.15 14.87 -8.37
C GLU A 76 -16.62 14.92 -8.18
N LEU A 77 -16.12 15.50 -7.09
CA LEU A 77 -14.71 15.53 -6.76
C LEU A 77 -14.11 14.11 -6.62
N LEU A 78 -14.80 13.19 -5.94
CA LEU A 78 -14.37 11.80 -5.85
C LEU A 78 -14.24 11.17 -7.23
N ASN A 79 -15.23 11.36 -8.13
CA ASN A 79 -15.21 10.83 -9.49
C ASN A 79 -14.07 11.44 -10.32
N GLU A 80 -13.78 12.74 -10.15
CA GLU A 80 -12.64 13.39 -10.81
C GLU A 80 -11.31 12.81 -10.34
N VAL A 81 -11.13 12.61 -9.01
CA VAL A 81 -9.93 12.00 -8.44
C VAL A 81 -9.75 10.58 -8.96
N VAL A 82 -10.80 9.74 -8.90
CA VAL A 82 -10.78 8.36 -9.44
C VAL A 82 -10.39 8.35 -10.91
N SER A 83 -10.99 9.22 -11.73
CA SER A 83 -10.67 9.34 -13.17
C SER A 83 -9.21 9.76 -13.40
N LYS A 84 -8.68 10.67 -12.59
CA LYS A 84 -7.28 11.10 -12.67
C LYS A 84 -6.34 9.96 -12.30
N LEU A 85 -6.63 9.20 -11.24
CA LEU A 85 -5.84 8.06 -10.77
C LEU A 85 -5.80 6.89 -11.76
N GLN A 86 -6.76 6.80 -12.69
CA GLN A 86 -6.73 5.80 -13.77
C GLN A 86 -5.65 6.05 -14.82
N THR A 87 -4.91 7.15 -14.74
CA THR A 87 -3.78 7.47 -15.61
C THR A 87 -2.56 7.78 -14.74
N ALA A 88 -1.35 7.54 -15.21
CA ALA A 88 -0.13 7.87 -14.45
C ALA A 88 0.46 9.25 -14.81
N LYS A 89 -0.15 9.97 -15.74
CA LYS A 89 0.39 11.24 -16.25
C LYS A 89 0.44 12.34 -15.19
N TRP A 90 -0.52 12.38 -14.30
CA TRP A 90 -0.56 13.31 -13.16
C TRP A 90 0.57 13.06 -12.15
N LEU A 91 1.06 11.80 -12.07
CA LEU A 91 2.07 11.40 -11.11
C LEU A 91 3.50 11.66 -11.61
N LEU A 92 3.78 11.31 -12.86
CA LEU A 92 5.13 11.35 -13.44
C LEU A 92 5.26 12.22 -14.69
N GLY A 93 4.23 12.99 -15.03
CA GLY A 93 4.25 13.91 -16.16
C GLY A 93 4.62 13.20 -17.48
N ASN A 94 5.59 13.76 -18.19
CA ASN A 94 6.08 13.24 -19.46
C ASN A 94 7.26 12.26 -19.32
N THR A 95 7.67 11.91 -18.09
CA THR A 95 8.79 10.98 -17.85
C THR A 95 8.57 9.62 -18.51
N LEU A 96 7.31 9.24 -18.72
CA LEU A 96 6.91 7.94 -19.25
C LEU A 96 6.34 7.98 -20.68
N ASP A 97 6.61 9.03 -21.46
CA ASP A 97 6.08 9.16 -22.84
C ASP A 97 6.53 8.01 -23.77
N SER A 98 7.64 7.33 -23.46
CA SER A 98 8.14 6.16 -24.19
C SER A 98 7.62 4.83 -23.67
N CYS A 99 6.72 4.84 -22.68
CA CYS A 99 6.21 3.65 -22.01
C CYS A 99 4.74 3.42 -22.34
N GLN A 100 4.37 2.16 -22.53
CA GLN A 100 3.00 1.73 -22.69
C GLN A 100 2.47 1.20 -21.35
N MET A 101 1.41 1.83 -20.85
CA MET A 101 0.76 1.44 -19.61
C MET A 101 -0.27 0.33 -19.88
N SER A 102 -0.34 -0.67 -19.00
CA SER A 102 -1.44 -1.61 -18.87
C SER A 102 -2.60 -0.97 -18.10
N THR A 103 -3.75 -1.63 -18.07
CA THR A 103 -4.85 -1.20 -17.20
C THR A 103 -4.38 -1.16 -15.75
N PRO A 104 -4.51 -0.02 -15.04
CA PRO A 104 -4.09 0.07 -13.64
C PRO A 104 -4.99 -0.78 -12.74
N VAL A 105 -4.41 -1.30 -11.65
CA VAL A 105 -5.19 -1.89 -10.55
C VAL A 105 -5.46 -0.77 -9.55
N PHE A 106 -6.71 -0.60 -9.20
CA PHE A 106 -7.20 0.51 -8.39
C PHE A 106 -8.04 0.00 -7.22
N GLU A 107 -7.71 0.46 -6.03
CA GLU A 107 -8.48 0.24 -4.79
C GLU A 107 -8.94 1.60 -4.27
N ALA A 108 -10.24 1.79 -4.19
CA ALA A 108 -10.83 2.98 -3.60
C ALA A 108 -10.86 2.87 -2.07
N PRO A 109 -10.82 4.00 -1.35
CA PRO A 109 -10.98 3.99 0.09
C PRO A 109 -12.34 3.40 0.49
N SER A 110 -12.35 2.58 1.53
CA SER A 110 -13.57 2.11 2.19
C SER A 110 -13.80 3.02 3.39
N PHE A 111 -14.81 3.88 3.29
CA PHE A 111 -15.29 4.63 4.44
C PHE A 111 -16.28 3.73 5.16
N GLY A 112 -15.93 3.22 6.35
CA GLY A 112 -16.75 2.27 7.09
C GLY A 112 -18.19 2.75 7.19
N GLY A 113 -19.10 2.07 6.51
CA GLY A 113 -20.52 2.22 6.71
C GLY A 113 -20.86 1.66 8.09
N HIS A 114 -21.54 2.46 8.92
CA HIS A 114 -22.36 1.88 9.96
C HIS A 114 -23.39 1.02 9.24
N GLU A 115 -23.25 -0.32 9.32
CA GLU A 115 -24.39 -1.16 9.05
C GLU A 115 -25.43 -0.73 10.07
N GLU A 116 -26.49 -0.07 9.59
CA GLU A 116 -27.68 0.19 10.38
C GLU A 116 -28.17 -1.19 10.81
N HIS A 117 -27.88 -1.57 12.06
CA HIS A 117 -28.52 -2.67 12.71
C HIS A 117 -30.01 -2.30 12.74
N GLU A 118 -30.80 -2.92 11.84
CA GLU A 118 -32.25 -2.88 11.92
C GLU A 118 -32.61 -3.34 13.31
N ASP A 119 -33.25 -2.42 14.05
CA ASP A 119 -33.75 -2.63 15.39
C ASP A 119 -34.68 -3.85 15.39
N HIS A 120 -34.17 -4.98 15.89
CA HIS A 120 -35.02 -6.07 16.34
C HIS A 120 -35.59 -5.67 17.69
N GLU A 121 -36.77 -5.01 17.65
CA GLU A 121 -37.66 -4.89 18.81
C GLU A 121 -38.07 -6.31 19.26
N ASP A 122 -38.16 -6.43 20.59
CA ASP A 122 -38.69 -7.53 21.40
C ASP A 122 -37.65 -8.54 21.93
N HIS A 123 -37.17 -8.29 23.16
CA HIS A 123 -37.16 -9.29 24.22
C HIS A 123 -37.08 -8.62 25.60
N GLU A 124 -38.14 -8.84 26.38
CA GLU A 124 -38.30 -8.46 27.78
C GLU A 124 -37.32 -9.24 28.69
N ASP A 125 -36.87 -8.54 29.74
CA ASP A 125 -36.40 -8.98 31.04
C ASP A 125 -35.29 -10.05 31.13
N HIS A 126 -34.05 -9.61 31.45
CA HIS A 126 -33.21 -10.31 32.43
C HIS A 126 -32.26 -9.32 33.13
N GLU A 127 -32.35 -9.30 34.46
CA GLU A 127 -31.52 -8.56 35.41
C GLU A 127 -30.08 -9.12 35.45
N ASP A 128 -29.13 -8.16 35.75
CA ASP A 128 -27.82 -8.33 36.35
C ASP A 128 -26.76 -9.15 35.60
N HIS A 129 -25.92 -8.45 34.81
CA HIS A 129 -24.49 -8.82 34.71
C HIS A 129 -23.61 -7.58 34.64
N GLU A 130 -22.81 -7.45 35.71
CA GLU A 130 -21.72 -6.47 35.84
C GLU A 130 -20.65 -6.70 34.74
N GLY A 131 -20.19 -5.59 34.13
CA GLY A 131 -18.82 -5.44 33.66
C GLY A 131 -18.41 -6.21 32.43
N HIS A 132 -18.86 -5.79 31.23
CA HIS A 132 -18.07 -5.97 30.03
C HIS A 132 -17.41 -4.63 29.69
N GLU A 133 -16.09 -4.56 29.98
CA GLU A 133 -15.23 -3.56 29.38
C GLU A 133 -15.37 -3.72 27.87
N GLY A 134 -15.96 -2.73 27.22
CA GLY A 134 -16.15 -2.71 25.78
C GLY A 134 -14.79 -2.75 25.11
N HIS A 135 -14.47 -3.85 24.44
CA HIS A 135 -13.54 -3.82 23.35
C HIS A 135 -14.23 -3.00 22.24
N GLU A 136 -13.91 -1.72 22.20
CA GLU A 136 -14.09 -0.94 21.00
C GLU A 136 -13.14 -1.57 19.97
N ASP A 137 -13.64 -2.56 19.20
CA ASP A 137 -13.02 -2.92 17.94
C ASP A 137 -13.14 -1.67 17.05
N GLU A 138 -12.16 -0.77 17.17
CA GLU A 138 -11.93 0.23 16.13
C GLU A 138 -11.69 -0.55 14.84
N PHE A 139 -12.75 -0.75 14.07
CA PHE A 139 -12.62 -1.06 12.66
C PHE A 139 -11.85 0.13 12.06
N GLU A 140 -10.54 -0.03 11.95
CA GLU A 140 -9.72 0.91 11.21
C GLU A 140 -10.24 0.92 9.77
N THR A 141 -11.04 1.91 9.46
CA THR A 141 -11.53 2.15 8.12
C THR A 141 -10.34 2.60 7.29
N HIS A 142 -9.87 1.73 6.41
CA HIS A 142 -8.77 2.05 5.50
C HIS A 142 -9.25 3.09 4.48
N ALA A 143 -9.08 4.35 4.83
CA ALA A 143 -9.45 5.48 3.98
C ALA A 143 -8.34 5.85 2.97
N ASP A 144 -7.62 4.86 2.44
CA ASP A 144 -6.53 5.06 1.49
C ASP A 144 -6.95 4.79 0.05
N PHE A 145 -6.47 5.63 -0.85
CA PHE A 145 -6.38 5.29 -2.27
C PHE A 145 -5.11 4.48 -2.53
N ARG A 146 -5.26 3.34 -3.19
CA ARG A 146 -4.13 2.54 -3.68
C ARG A 146 -4.25 2.33 -5.17
N VAL A 147 -3.17 2.64 -5.90
CA VAL A 147 -3.11 2.45 -7.35
C VAL A 147 -1.81 1.79 -7.76
N GLN A 148 -1.90 0.77 -8.58
CA GLN A 148 -0.74 0.12 -9.18
C GLN A 148 -0.74 0.34 -10.69
N TYR A 149 0.36 0.86 -11.21
CA TYR A 149 0.60 1.06 -12.64
C TYR A 149 1.70 0.12 -13.12
N LEU A 150 1.45 -0.53 -14.25
CA LEU A 150 2.42 -1.41 -14.92
C LEU A 150 2.72 -0.84 -16.30
N PHE A 151 3.99 -0.68 -16.61
CA PHE A 151 4.46 -0.16 -17.88
C PHE A 151 5.46 -1.09 -18.54
N ASN A 152 5.42 -1.15 -19.88
CA ASN A 152 6.49 -1.66 -20.71
C ASN A 152 7.05 -0.51 -21.54
N CYS A 153 8.33 -0.19 -21.38
CA CYS A 153 8.99 0.94 -21.98
C CYS A 153 9.85 0.54 -23.17
N LEU A 154 10.02 1.43 -24.16
CA LEU A 154 10.90 1.19 -25.32
C LEU A 154 12.37 1.15 -24.90
N SER A 155 12.74 1.90 -23.87
CA SER A 155 14.08 1.94 -23.24
C SER A 155 13.93 1.91 -21.71
N ALA A 156 15.03 1.66 -21.00
CA ALA A 156 15.03 1.82 -19.55
C ALA A 156 14.59 3.22 -19.16
N PRO A 157 13.77 3.38 -18.09
CA PRO A 157 13.42 4.68 -17.56
C PRO A 157 14.66 5.52 -17.23
N PRO A 158 14.56 6.86 -17.27
CA PRO A 158 15.70 7.74 -16.97
C PRO A 158 16.13 7.58 -15.49
N ALA A 159 17.40 7.92 -15.20
CA ALA A 159 17.95 7.93 -13.84
C ALA A 159 17.30 9.00 -12.94
N GLU A 160 16.72 10.03 -13.54
CA GLU A 160 15.95 11.06 -12.85
C GLU A 160 14.47 10.89 -13.18
N ILE A 161 13.66 10.66 -12.15
CA ILE A 161 12.20 10.53 -12.25
C ILE A 161 11.59 11.77 -11.58
N VAL A 162 10.91 12.60 -12.35
CA VAL A 162 10.22 13.78 -11.85
C VAL A 162 8.80 13.40 -11.40
N VAL A 163 8.48 13.71 -10.14
CA VAL A 163 7.15 13.48 -9.57
C VAL A 163 6.34 14.78 -9.63
N THR A 164 5.19 14.73 -10.30
CA THR A 164 4.30 15.89 -10.51
C THR A 164 3.05 15.87 -9.64
N ALA A 165 2.91 14.90 -8.74
CA ALA A 165 1.74 14.72 -7.88
C ALA A 165 1.37 15.99 -7.08
N PHE A 166 2.37 16.72 -6.60
CA PHE A 166 2.18 17.96 -5.84
C PHE A 166 1.45 19.07 -6.61
N ASP A 167 1.52 19.06 -7.95
CA ASP A 167 0.82 20.04 -8.80
C ASP A 167 -0.67 19.73 -8.93
N HIS A 168 -1.05 18.52 -8.59
CA HIS A 168 -2.40 18.01 -8.77
C HIS A 168 -3.18 17.87 -7.47
N PHE A 169 -2.47 17.68 -6.33
CA PHE A 169 -3.09 17.45 -5.03
C PHE A 169 -2.42 18.30 -3.95
N ASN A 170 -3.16 19.31 -3.49
CA ASN A 170 -2.65 20.26 -2.50
C ASN A 170 -2.49 19.65 -1.11
N GLY A 171 -3.23 18.58 -0.81
CA GLY A 171 -3.14 17.88 0.48
C GLY A 171 -1.88 17.00 0.61
N ILE A 172 -1.17 16.72 -0.49
CA ILE A 172 0.12 16.03 -0.41
C ILE A 172 1.21 17.04 -0.01
N GLU A 173 1.83 16.83 1.15
CA GLU A 173 2.91 17.65 1.68
C GLU A 173 4.27 16.98 1.48
N GLU A 174 4.32 15.65 1.65
CA GLU A 174 5.50 14.82 1.52
C GLU A 174 5.19 13.51 0.79
N ILE A 175 6.14 13.02 -0.02
CA ILE A 175 6.08 11.70 -0.63
C ILE A 175 7.30 10.90 -0.22
N SER A 176 7.09 9.80 0.50
CA SER A 176 8.11 8.79 0.79
C SER A 176 8.24 7.84 -0.40
N ALA A 177 9.24 8.07 -1.24
CA ALA A 177 9.48 7.29 -2.45
C ALA A 177 10.53 6.22 -2.23
N ARG A 178 10.13 4.94 -2.24
CA ARG A 178 11.03 3.78 -2.23
C ARG A 178 11.23 3.31 -3.66
N TRP A 179 12.47 3.04 -4.06
CA TRP A 179 12.73 2.64 -5.43
C TRP A 179 13.75 1.50 -5.53
N ILE A 180 13.57 0.65 -6.54
CA ILE A 180 14.48 -0.42 -6.96
C ILE A 180 14.67 -0.28 -8.46
N VAL A 181 15.92 -0.05 -8.91
CA VAL A 181 16.28 0.06 -10.32
C VAL A 181 17.45 -0.89 -10.61
N GLY A 182 17.16 -2.00 -11.26
CA GLY A 182 18.14 -3.04 -11.51
C GLY A 182 18.67 -3.65 -10.21
N ARG A 183 19.90 -3.27 -9.81
CA ARG A 183 20.53 -3.73 -8.55
C ARG A 183 20.68 -2.62 -7.51
N GLN A 184 20.25 -1.42 -7.84
CA GLN A 184 20.27 -0.27 -6.94
C GLN A 184 18.91 -0.13 -6.28
N GLN A 185 18.91 0.38 -5.07
CA GLN A 185 17.69 0.67 -4.33
C GLN A 185 17.92 1.88 -3.43
N GLY A 186 16.86 2.58 -3.12
CA GLY A 186 16.94 3.76 -2.26
C GLY A 186 15.59 4.23 -1.75
N LEU A 187 15.67 5.28 -0.94
CA LEU A 187 14.56 6.01 -0.38
C LEU A 187 14.80 7.50 -0.68
N SER A 188 13.79 8.19 -1.17
CA SER A 188 13.79 9.63 -1.40
C SER A 188 12.59 10.24 -0.68
N GLN A 189 12.83 11.27 0.12
CA GLN A 189 11.77 12.09 0.71
C GLN A 189 11.56 13.30 -0.20
N LEU A 190 10.39 13.36 -0.82
CA LEU A 190 10.05 14.42 -1.78
C LEU A 190 9.14 15.44 -1.14
N THR A 191 9.32 16.68 -1.52
CA THR A 191 8.46 17.81 -1.13
C THR A 191 8.18 18.66 -2.38
N ARG A 192 7.32 19.67 -2.27
CA ARG A 192 7.06 20.61 -3.37
C ARG A 192 8.33 21.33 -3.88
N GLY A 193 9.37 21.46 -3.04
CA GLY A 193 10.65 22.09 -3.39
C GLY A 193 11.68 21.12 -3.98
N ASP A 194 11.51 19.80 -3.79
CA ASP A 194 12.38 18.75 -4.34
C ASP A 194 11.52 17.57 -4.77
N THR A 195 11.24 17.48 -6.07
CA THR A 195 10.32 16.52 -6.68
C THR A 195 11.04 15.46 -7.51
N VAL A 196 12.38 15.33 -7.40
CA VAL A 196 13.17 14.47 -8.26
C VAL A 196 13.71 13.27 -7.50
N ILE A 197 13.35 12.08 -7.94
CA ILE A 197 13.99 10.83 -7.52
C ILE A 197 15.21 10.59 -8.40
N ARG A 198 16.41 10.44 -7.78
CA ARG A 198 17.65 10.10 -8.45
C ARG A 198 18.00 8.64 -8.14
N THR A 199 18.16 7.84 -9.20
CA THR A 199 18.35 6.39 -9.12
C THR A 199 19.76 5.93 -9.53
N ASP A 200 20.71 6.87 -9.63
CA ASP A 200 22.13 6.66 -9.97
C ASP A 200 23.06 6.57 -8.75
#